data_ec5087a4cc3c267c398e8fed682acdbb
#
_entry.id   ec5087a4cc3c267c398e8fed682acdbb
#
_cell.length_a   1.000
_cell.length_b   1.000
_cell.length_c   1.000
_cell.angle_alpha   90.00
_cell.angle_beta   90.00
_cell.angle_gamma   90.00
#
_symmetry.space_group_name_H-M   'P 1'
#
loop_
_entity.id
_entity.type
_entity.pdbx_description
1 polymer ?
#
loop_
_entity_poly.entity_id
_entity_poly.type
_entity_poly.pdbx_seq_one_letter_code
_entity_poly.pdbx_strand_id
1 'polypeptide(L)'
;PLVYLDNAATTQKPLAVLETINRYYEQDNANVHRGVHTLAERATASYEAARESIRKFINAGSTKEVLFTRGTTTSLNWVARFAGEVLTEGDQVLISVMEHHSNIIPWQEACRKTGAELVYVYLKDGALDMDDLRVKLTDKVKFVSLAHDSNVLGVVNPIKEITQMAHKVGAIMVVDGAQSTPHMKIDVQTLDVDFFTFSGHKMAGPTGIGVLYGKEKYLQQMSPLEFGGEMIDFVYEQTASWKELPWKFEAGTPNMAGAIGLAAAVDYLEKIGMDAIEAHEQELISYVYPKLQAIEGLTIYGSQNLAQRSGV
;
A
#
# COMPACT_ATOMS: atom_id res chain seq x y z
N PRO A 1 -22.04 -13.25 -23.12
CA PRO A 1 -21.24 -12.18 -22.56
C PRO A 1 -20.08 -12.78 -21.74
N LEU A 2 -18.92 -12.08 -21.74
CA LEU A 2 -17.79 -12.46 -20.93
C LEU A 2 -18.10 -12.17 -19.45
N VAL A 3 -17.78 -13.11 -18.56
CA VAL A 3 -17.82 -12.93 -17.11
C VAL A 3 -16.38 -12.76 -16.62
N TYR A 4 -16.06 -11.60 -16.05
CA TYR A 4 -14.72 -11.29 -15.50
C TYR A 4 -14.75 -11.40 -13.98
N LEU A 5 -14.04 -12.38 -13.44
CA LEU A 5 -13.97 -12.67 -12.00
C LEU A 5 -12.57 -12.48 -11.39
N ASP A 6 -11.67 -11.82 -12.13
CA ASP A 6 -10.27 -11.62 -11.70
C ASP A 6 -10.00 -10.17 -11.25
N ASN A 7 -10.96 -9.53 -10.59
CA ASN A 7 -10.82 -8.15 -10.10
C ASN A 7 -9.76 -8.01 -8.99
N ALA A 8 -9.47 -9.07 -8.24
CA ALA A 8 -8.38 -9.09 -7.26
C ALA A 8 -6.99 -8.94 -7.90
N ALA A 9 -6.82 -9.35 -9.16
CA ALA A 9 -5.59 -9.11 -9.92
C ALA A 9 -5.53 -7.66 -10.45
N THR A 10 -6.62 -7.18 -11.07
CA THR A 10 -6.79 -5.79 -11.52
C THR A 10 -8.27 -5.51 -11.78
N THR A 11 -8.78 -4.38 -11.33
CA THR A 11 -10.18 -3.99 -11.52
C THR A 11 -10.44 -3.36 -12.89
N GLN A 12 -11.68 -3.45 -13.39
CA GLN A 12 -12.15 -2.62 -14.50
C GLN A 12 -12.28 -1.15 -14.02
N LYS A 13 -12.15 -0.20 -14.97
CA LYS A 13 -12.12 1.24 -14.64
C LYS A 13 -13.49 1.88 -14.87
N PRO A 14 -14.05 2.58 -13.87
CA PRO A 14 -15.26 3.38 -14.04
C PRO A 14 -15.07 4.48 -15.08
N LEU A 15 -16.14 4.85 -15.78
CA LEU A 15 -16.12 5.97 -16.75
C LEU A 15 -15.61 7.26 -16.11
N ALA A 16 -16.01 7.57 -14.88
CA ALA A 16 -15.55 8.76 -14.15
C ALA A 16 -14.02 8.85 -14.02
N VAL A 17 -13.32 7.71 -13.87
CA VAL A 17 -11.86 7.65 -13.83
C VAL A 17 -11.27 7.91 -15.23
N LEU A 18 -11.81 7.25 -16.25
CA LEU A 18 -11.35 7.40 -17.64
C LEU A 18 -11.56 8.85 -18.15
N GLU A 19 -12.72 9.42 -17.92
CA GLU A 19 -13.05 10.79 -18.29
C GLU A 19 -12.18 11.81 -17.56
N THR A 20 -11.88 11.58 -16.28
CA THR A 20 -10.99 12.47 -15.51
C THR A 20 -9.57 12.47 -16.08
N ILE A 21 -9.00 11.31 -16.44
CA ILE A 21 -7.69 11.21 -17.07
C ILE A 21 -7.69 11.90 -18.44
N ASN A 22 -8.69 11.63 -19.28
CA ASN A 22 -8.82 12.26 -20.59
C ASN A 22 -8.91 13.78 -20.46
N ARG A 23 -9.78 14.30 -19.60
CA ARG A 23 -9.92 15.74 -19.37
C ARG A 23 -8.61 16.39 -18.91
N TYR A 24 -7.84 15.74 -18.05
CA TYR A 24 -6.54 16.24 -17.63
C TYR A 24 -5.62 16.44 -18.84
N TYR A 25 -5.48 15.44 -19.71
CA TYR A 25 -4.63 15.54 -20.90
C TYR A 25 -5.13 16.54 -21.93
N GLU A 26 -6.43 16.67 -22.09
CA GLU A 26 -7.06 17.58 -23.07
C GLU A 26 -6.99 19.05 -22.65
N GLN A 27 -7.09 19.34 -21.33
CA GLN A 27 -7.35 20.68 -20.86
C GLN A 27 -6.30 21.26 -19.90
N ASP A 28 -5.60 20.42 -19.13
CA ASP A 28 -4.79 20.84 -17.98
C ASP A 28 -3.36 20.30 -17.99
N ASN A 29 -2.95 19.58 -19.05
CA ASN A 29 -1.64 18.94 -19.11
C ASN A 29 -0.50 19.96 -19.06
N ALA A 30 0.20 20.03 -17.95
CA ALA A 30 1.39 20.83 -17.74
C ALA A 30 2.26 20.22 -16.65
N ASN A 31 3.56 20.60 -16.59
CA ASN A 31 4.40 20.19 -15.47
C ASN A 31 3.98 20.89 -14.17
N VAL A 32 4.11 20.17 -13.06
CA VAL A 32 3.69 20.65 -11.74
C VAL A 32 4.85 21.37 -11.02
N HIS A 33 4.50 22.22 -10.02
CA HIS A 33 5.38 22.88 -9.05
C HIS A 33 6.37 23.93 -9.61
N ARG A 34 6.72 23.94 -10.90
CA ARG A 34 7.74 24.85 -11.48
C ARG A 34 7.18 25.90 -12.43
N GLY A 35 6.04 25.66 -13.02
CA GLY A 35 5.46 26.57 -13.98
C GLY A 35 4.77 27.76 -13.31
N VAL A 36 4.98 28.97 -13.88
CA VAL A 36 4.34 30.21 -13.42
C VAL A 36 3.20 30.64 -14.36
N HIS A 37 2.61 29.68 -15.08
CA HIS A 37 1.50 29.93 -16.00
C HIS A 37 0.25 29.12 -15.60
N THR A 38 -0.91 29.58 -16.03
CA THR A 38 -2.22 29.05 -15.60
C THR A 38 -2.35 27.52 -15.69
N LEU A 39 -1.84 26.87 -16.76
CA LEU A 39 -1.94 25.42 -16.88
C LEU A 39 -1.09 24.70 -15.80
N ALA A 40 0.12 25.19 -15.50
CA ALA A 40 0.95 24.61 -14.46
C ALA A 40 0.35 24.79 -13.07
N GLU A 41 -0.28 25.94 -12.80
CA GLU A 41 -1.00 26.17 -11.54
C GLU A 41 -2.19 25.21 -11.39
N ARG A 42 -2.98 25.01 -12.46
CA ARG A 42 -4.12 24.07 -12.47
C ARG A 42 -3.67 22.63 -12.33
N ALA A 43 -2.62 22.22 -13.03
CA ALA A 43 -2.04 20.87 -12.91
C ALA A 43 -1.51 20.62 -11.49
N THR A 44 -0.79 21.59 -10.90
CA THR A 44 -0.28 21.50 -9.53
C THR A 44 -1.42 21.41 -8.52
N ALA A 45 -2.43 22.26 -8.64
CA ALA A 45 -3.60 22.23 -7.76
C ALA A 45 -4.32 20.87 -7.82
N SER A 46 -4.49 20.31 -9.03
CA SER A 46 -5.15 19.02 -9.22
C SER A 46 -4.31 17.84 -8.65
N TYR A 47 -2.99 17.90 -8.81
CA TYR A 47 -2.07 16.89 -8.29
C TYR A 47 -2.03 16.88 -6.76
N GLU A 48 -1.94 18.07 -6.12
CA GLU A 48 -1.93 18.16 -4.66
C GLU A 48 -3.33 17.91 -4.06
N ALA A 49 -4.42 18.27 -4.77
CA ALA A 49 -5.76 17.85 -4.38
C ALA A 49 -5.94 16.33 -4.41
N ALA A 50 -5.31 15.63 -5.37
CA ALA A 50 -5.29 14.18 -5.40
C ALA A 50 -4.57 13.60 -4.17
N ARG A 51 -3.45 14.17 -3.75
CA ARG A 51 -2.74 13.76 -2.53
C ARG A 51 -3.62 13.95 -1.29
N GLU A 52 -4.33 15.07 -1.20
CA GLU A 52 -5.24 15.34 -0.08
C GLU A 52 -6.46 14.40 -0.07
N SER A 53 -6.99 14.01 -1.23
CA SER A 53 -8.02 12.99 -1.35
C SER A 53 -7.54 11.64 -0.78
N ILE A 54 -6.35 11.21 -1.17
CA ILE A 54 -5.74 9.98 -0.64
C ILE A 54 -5.51 10.08 0.88
N ARG A 55 -4.97 11.22 1.36
CA ARG A 55 -4.76 11.45 2.80
C ARG A 55 -6.06 11.22 3.60
N LYS A 56 -7.16 11.79 3.11
CA LYS A 56 -8.49 11.63 3.76
C LYS A 56 -8.98 10.19 3.70
N PHE A 57 -8.87 9.57 2.54
CA PHE A 57 -9.36 8.21 2.29
C PHE A 57 -8.76 7.16 3.22
N ILE A 58 -7.45 7.26 3.52
CA ILE A 58 -6.77 6.37 4.46
C ILE A 58 -6.65 6.94 5.87
N ASN A 59 -7.23 8.11 6.15
CA ASN A 59 -7.13 8.85 7.40
C ASN A 59 -5.68 9.09 7.85
N ALA A 60 -4.78 9.49 6.93
CA ALA A 60 -3.42 9.91 7.28
C ALA A 60 -3.43 11.28 7.98
N GLY A 61 -2.47 11.51 8.87
CA GLY A 61 -2.36 12.75 9.66
C GLY A 61 -1.98 13.97 8.83
N SER A 62 -1.19 13.78 7.78
CA SER A 62 -0.65 14.85 6.94
C SER A 62 -0.45 14.38 5.50
N THR A 63 -0.54 15.30 4.53
CA THR A 63 -0.13 15.05 3.13
C THR A 63 1.35 14.73 3.00
N LYS A 64 2.18 15.14 3.96
CA LYS A 64 3.62 14.80 4.04
C LYS A 64 3.87 13.31 4.20
N GLU A 65 2.86 12.57 4.68
CA GLU A 65 2.89 11.12 4.90
C GLU A 65 2.41 10.31 3.69
N VAL A 66 1.99 10.97 2.60
CA VAL A 66 1.42 10.34 1.40
C VAL A 66 2.35 10.53 0.22
N LEU A 67 3.00 9.45 -0.21
CA LEU A 67 3.93 9.42 -1.34
C LEU A 67 3.31 8.67 -2.51
N PHE A 68 3.30 9.29 -3.70
CA PHE A 68 2.93 8.59 -4.91
C PHE A 68 4.07 7.71 -5.40
N THR A 69 3.74 6.48 -5.74
CA THR A 69 4.66 5.47 -6.27
C THR A 69 4.07 4.83 -7.53
N ARG A 70 4.78 3.89 -8.14
CA ARG A 70 4.22 3.12 -9.28
C ARG A 70 3.26 2.01 -8.85
N GLY A 71 3.16 1.71 -7.55
CA GLY A 71 2.32 0.67 -6.96
C GLY A 71 2.95 0.06 -5.72
N THR A 72 2.25 -0.86 -5.07
CA THR A 72 2.67 -1.56 -3.85
C THR A 72 4.07 -2.15 -3.95
N THR A 73 4.42 -2.77 -5.06
CA THR A 73 5.77 -3.34 -5.26
C THR A 73 6.86 -2.28 -5.12
N THR A 74 6.70 -1.12 -5.74
CA THR A 74 7.65 -0.01 -5.61
C THR A 74 7.70 0.49 -4.17
N SER A 75 6.55 0.66 -3.53
CA SER A 75 6.45 1.12 -2.14
C SER A 75 7.18 0.19 -1.17
N LEU A 76 6.96 -1.13 -1.27
CA LEU A 76 7.63 -2.12 -0.43
C LEU A 76 9.14 -2.19 -0.69
N ASN A 77 9.59 -2.04 -1.95
CA ASN A 77 11.01 -1.91 -2.25
C ASN A 77 11.63 -0.67 -1.60
N TRP A 78 10.91 0.45 -1.55
CA TRP A 78 11.38 1.65 -0.91
C TRP A 78 11.55 1.46 0.60
N VAL A 79 10.57 0.85 1.27
CA VAL A 79 10.67 0.55 2.71
C VAL A 79 11.77 -0.48 2.98
N ALA A 80 11.90 -1.53 2.17
CA ALA A 80 12.96 -2.53 2.33
C ALA A 80 14.36 -1.95 2.08
N ARG A 81 14.49 -0.94 1.20
CA ARG A 81 15.75 -0.22 1.02
C ARG A 81 16.09 0.60 2.26
N PHE A 82 15.13 1.29 2.85
CA PHE A 82 15.31 1.97 4.14
C PHE A 82 15.72 0.97 5.23
N ALA A 83 15.08 -0.18 5.31
CA ALA A 83 15.49 -1.25 6.21
C ALA A 83 16.95 -1.65 6.00
N GLY A 84 17.39 -1.75 4.73
CA GLY A 84 18.79 -2.02 4.38
C GLY A 84 19.80 -0.94 4.80
N GLU A 85 19.33 0.27 5.15
CA GLU A 85 20.19 1.36 5.70
C GLU A 85 20.32 1.28 7.23
N VAL A 86 19.39 0.59 7.93
CA VAL A 86 19.32 0.58 9.40
C VAL A 86 19.51 -0.81 10.02
N LEU A 87 19.28 -1.89 9.28
CA LEU A 87 19.47 -3.27 9.75
C LEU A 87 20.95 -3.61 9.85
N THR A 88 21.28 -4.45 10.84
CA THR A 88 22.61 -5.00 11.07
C THR A 88 22.56 -6.52 11.24
N GLU A 89 23.73 -7.16 11.24
CA GLU A 89 23.85 -8.61 11.52
C GLU A 89 23.22 -8.97 12.86
N GLY A 90 22.37 -10.00 12.88
CA GLY A 90 21.62 -10.46 14.06
C GLY A 90 20.25 -9.82 14.25
N ASP A 91 19.93 -8.74 13.53
CA ASP A 91 18.57 -8.21 13.46
C ASP A 91 17.67 -9.15 12.65
N GLN A 92 16.37 -9.04 12.85
CA GLN A 92 15.37 -9.86 12.18
C GLN A 92 14.30 -9.02 11.49
N VAL A 93 13.85 -9.51 10.32
CA VAL A 93 12.64 -9.04 9.64
C VAL A 93 11.62 -10.17 9.69
N LEU A 94 10.41 -9.90 10.19
CA LEU A 94 9.36 -10.89 10.33
C LEU A 94 8.29 -10.67 9.25
N ILE A 95 8.03 -11.72 8.46
CA ILE A 95 6.96 -11.77 7.44
C ILE A 95 6.14 -13.05 7.61
N SER A 96 5.05 -13.21 6.84
CA SER A 96 4.30 -14.47 6.83
C SER A 96 4.58 -15.32 5.58
N VAL A 97 4.19 -16.60 5.64
CA VAL A 97 4.26 -17.49 4.47
C VAL A 97 3.14 -17.19 3.45
N MET A 98 2.15 -16.35 3.77
CA MET A 98 1.07 -15.98 2.87
C MET A 98 1.34 -14.71 2.05
N GLU A 99 2.52 -14.10 2.21
CA GLU A 99 2.83 -12.83 1.57
C GLU A 99 2.89 -12.95 0.03
N HIS A 100 2.46 -11.89 -0.63
CA HIS A 100 2.73 -11.70 -2.06
C HIS A 100 4.24 -11.54 -2.30
N HIS A 101 4.75 -11.99 -3.43
CA HIS A 101 6.18 -11.88 -3.78
C HIS A 101 6.75 -10.46 -3.62
N SER A 102 5.93 -9.42 -3.83
CA SER A 102 6.30 -8.01 -3.58
C SER A 102 6.66 -7.73 -2.13
N ASN A 103 6.12 -8.53 -1.18
CA ASN A 103 6.40 -8.44 0.25
C ASN A 103 7.30 -9.57 0.77
N ILE A 104 7.97 -10.28 -0.11
CA ILE A 104 8.98 -11.30 0.23
C ILE A 104 10.35 -10.89 -0.31
N ILE A 105 10.45 -10.73 -1.63
CA ILE A 105 11.73 -10.57 -2.33
C ILE A 105 12.51 -9.32 -1.88
N PRO A 106 11.89 -8.14 -1.68
CA PRO A 106 12.63 -6.98 -1.17
C PRO A 106 13.24 -7.21 0.20
N TRP A 107 12.55 -7.94 1.09
CA TRP A 107 13.05 -8.28 2.42
C TRP A 107 14.18 -9.30 2.38
N GLN A 108 14.09 -10.32 1.49
CA GLN A 108 15.21 -11.25 1.25
C GLN A 108 16.47 -10.47 0.84
N GLU A 109 16.34 -9.50 -0.06
CA GLU A 109 17.47 -8.68 -0.51
C GLU A 109 18.02 -7.75 0.58
N ALA A 110 17.14 -7.14 1.40
CA ALA A 110 17.58 -6.32 2.54
C ALA A 110 18.37 -7.17 3.55
N CYS A 111 17.83 -8.32 3.95
CA CYS A 111 18.50 -9.25 4.88
C CYS A 111 19.82 -9.77 4.30
N ARG A 112 19.84 -10.16 3.03
CA ARG A 112 21.08 -10.63 2.37
C ARG A 112 22.20 -9.59 2.39
N LYS A 113 21.86 -8.30 2.24
CA LYS A 113 22.83 -7.19 2.22
C LYS A 113 23.34 -6.83 3.60
N THR A 114 22.53 -6.98 4.63
CA THR A 114 22.83 -6.51 5.99
C THR A 114 23.30 -7.61 6.93
N GLY A 115 23.13 -8.88 6.55
CA GLY A 115 23.36 -10.02 7.45
C GLY A 115 22.21 -10.24 8.44
N ALA A 116 21.11 -9.51 8.32
CA ALA A 116 19.90 -9.74 9.09
C ALA A 116 19.20 -11.04 8.65
N GLU A 117 18.34 -11.57 9.51
CA GLU A 117 17.60 -12.81 9.27
C GLU A 117 16.16 -12.53 8.87
N LEU A 118 15.66 -13.25 7.84
CA LEU A 118 14.26 -13.23 7.46
C LEU A 118 13.51 -14.37 8.17
N VAL A 119 12.55 -14.02 9.03
CA VAL A 119 11.78 -14.94 9.86
C VAL A 119 10.35 -15.04 9.34
N TYR A 120 9.86 -16.27 9.16
CA TYR A 120 8.51 -16.53 8.65
C TYR A 120 7.56 -16.94 9.75
N VAL A 121 6.38 -16.33 9.80
CA VAL A 121 5.22 -16.78 10.58
C VAL A 121 4.40 -17.74 9.72
N TYR A 122 4.03 -18.88 10.28
CA TYR A 122 3.28 -19.91 9.58
C TYR A 122 1.77 -19.73 9.75
N LEU A 123 1.02 -20.59 9.09
CA LEU A 123 -0.45 -20.60 9.14
C LEU A 123 -0.92 -21.73 10.06
N LYS A 124 -2.06 -21.46 10.71
CA LYS A 124 -2.83 -22.45 11.46
C LYS A 124 -4.30 -22.30 11.03
N ASP A 125 -4.91 -23.42 10.66
CA ASP A 125 -6.31 -23.46 10.21
C ASP A 125 -6.64 -22.48 9.05
N GLY A 126 -5.67 -22.27 8.16
CA GLY A 126 -5.79 -21.41 6.99
C GLY A 126 -5.69 -19.91 7.26
N ALA A 127 -5.39 -19.48 8.48
CA ALA A 127 -5.13 -18.11 8.90
C ALA A 127 -3.72 -17.95 9.49
N LEU A 128 -3.29 -16.71 9.77
CA LEU A 128 -2.02 -16.44 10.43
C LEU A 128 -2.00 -17.06 11.84
N ASP A 129 -0.97 -17.86 12.14
CA ASP A 129 -0.79 -18.40 13.49
C ASP A 129 -0.29 -17.31 14.45
N MET A 130 -1.22 -16.77 15.25
CA MET A 130 -0.92 -15.70 16.20
C MET A 130 -0.03 -16.18 17.37
N ASP A 131 -0.02 -17.47 17.68
CA ASP A 131 0.86 -18.02 18.72
C ASP A 131 2.29 -18.15 18.19
N ASP A 132 2.45 -18.60 16.94
CA ASP A 132 3.75 -18.62 16.26
C ASP A 132 4.33 -17.19 16.11
N LEU A 133 3.47 -16.23 15.75
CA LEU A 133 3.86 -14.81 15.70
C LEU A 133 4.35 -14.30 17.07
N ARG A 134 3.62 -14.57 18.15
CA ARG A 134 4.00 -14.13 19.52
C ARG A 134 5.36 -14.70 19.93
N VAL A 135 5.64 -15.97 19.63
CA VAL A 135 6.91 -16.61 19.97
C VAL A 135 8.08 -16.01 19.17
N LYS A 136 7.86 -15.69 17.90
CA LYS A 136 8.90 -15.15 16.99
C LYS A 136 9.13 -13.65 17.16
N LEU A 137 8.19 -12.92 17.73
CA LEU A 137 8.27 -11.47 17.91
C LEU A 137 9.11 -11.13 19.15
N THR A 138 10.43 -11.07 18.95
CA THR A 138 11.43 -10.76 19.97
C THR A 138 12.04 -9.37 19.75
N ASP A 139 12.91 -8.92 20.64
CA ASP A 139 13.66 -7.65 20.55
C ASP A 139 14.64 -7.59 19.36
N LYS A 140 14.98 -8.73 18.77
CA LYS A 140 15.76 -8.82 17.52
C LYS A 140 14.96 -8.37 16.30
N VAL A 141 13.62 -8.47 16.35
CA VAL A 141 12.76 -8.08 15.22
C VAL A 141 12.74 -6.56 15.12
N LYS A 142 13.20 -6.03 13.97
CA LYS A 142 13.23 -4.58 13.68
C LYS A 142 12.12 -4.16 12.72
N PHE A 143 11.70 -5.08 11.86
CA PHE A 143 10.58 -4.87 10.93
C PHE A 143 9.63 -6.06 10.98
N VAL A 144 8.34 -5.75 10.98
CA VAL A 144 7.25 -6.70 10.72
C VAL A 144 6.55 -6.24 9.46
N SER A 145 6.51 -7.08 8.42
CA SER A 145 5.87 -6.74 7.15
C SER A 145 4.84 -7.79 6.77
N LEU A 146 3.57 -7.43 6.80
CA LEU A 146 2.46 -8.37 6.60
C LEU A 146 1.40 -7.81 5.65
N ALA A 147 0.81 -8.70 4.85
CA ALA A 147 -0.41 -8.40 4.12
C ALA A 147 -1.56 -8.16 5.09
N HIS A 148 -2.35 -7.10 4.86
CA HIS A 148 -3.60 -6.88 5.60
C HIS A 148 -4.65 -7.89 5.17
N ASP A 149 -4.72 -8.16 3.87
CA ASP A 149 -5.61 -9.14 3.25
C ASP A 149 -4.82 -9.94 2.22
N SER A 150 -4.93 -11.27 2.29
CA SER A 150 -4.18 -12.17 1.41
C SER A 150 -4.81 -12.24 0.02
N ASN A 151 -4.02 -11.98 -1.02
CA ASN A 151 -4.44 -12.05 -2.42
C ASN A 151 -4.73 -13.49 -2.93
N VAL A 152 -4.44 -14.51 -2.15
CA VAL A 152 -4.64 -15.92 -2.51
C VAL A 152 -5.66 -16.59 -1.59
N LEU A 153 -5.57 -16.31 -0.29
CA LEU A 153 -6.39 -16.98 0.73
C LEU A 153 -7.65 -16.18 1.07
N GLY A 154 -7.71 -14.90 0.68
CA GLY A 154 -8.79 -13.99 1.06
C GLY A 154 -8.93 -13.89 2.59
N VAL A 155 -7.82 -13.92 3.32
CA VAL A 155 -7.81 -13.89 4.80
C VAL A 155 -7.35 -12.53 5.26
N VAL A 156 -8.18 -11.89 6.08
CA VAL A 156 -7.90 -10.58 6.70
C VAL A 156 -7.15 -10.80 8.02
N ASN A 157 -5.94 -10.26 8.09
CA ASN A 157 -5.09 -10.35 9.28
C ASN A 157 -5.42 -9.25 10.31
N PRO A 158 -5.32 -9.53 11.62
CA PRO A 158 -5.63 -8.58 12.69
C PRO A 158 -4.51 -7.54 12.88
N ILE A 159 -4.31 -6.67 11.87
CA ILE A 159 -3.18 -5.73 11.77
C ILE A 159 -3.06 -4.84 13.00
N LYS A 160 -4.16 -4.35 13.57
CA LYS A 160 -4.12 -3.50 14.76
C LYS A 160 -3.49 -4.21 15.97
N GLU A 161 -3.89 -5.46 16.23
CA GLU A 161 -3.31 -6.27 17.32
C GLU A 161 -1.82 -6.53 17.04
N ILE A 162 -1.48 -6.91 15.82
CA ILE A 162 -0.09 -7.19 15.41
C ILE A 162 0.78 -5.95 15.53
N THR A 163 0.28 -4.78 15.11
CA THR A 163 0.99 -3.50 15.26
C THR A 163 1.33 -3.20 16.73
N GLN A 164 0.35 -3.39 17.62
CA GLN A 164 0.58 -3.20 19.05
C GLN A 164 1.64 -4.15 19.63
N MET A 165 1.68 -5.39 19.12
CA MET A 165 2.69 -6.36 19.52
C MET A 165 4.08 -5.99 18.96
N ALA A 166 4.15 -5.60 17.70
CA ALA A 166 5.37 -5.14 17.04
C ALA A 166 5.99 -3.93 17.77
N HIS A 167 5.18 -2.94 18.08
CA HIS A 167 5.63 -1.75 18.81
C HIS A 167 6.14 -2.05 20.23
N LYS A 168 5.61 -3.06 20.92
CA LYS A 168 6.09 -3.47 22.26
C LYS A 168 7.53 -3.97 22.24
N VAL A 169 7.99 -4.54 21.13
CA VAL A 169 9.39 -4.98 20.96
C VAL A 169 10.24 -3.95 20.18
N GLY A 170 9.67 -2.77 19.86
CA GLY A 170 10.34 -1.70 19.13
C GLY A 170 10.46 -1.91 17.63
N ALA A 171 9.71 -2.86 17.06
CA ALA A 171 9.70 -3.14 15.63
C ALA A 171 8.81 -2.14 14.85
N ILE A 172 9.24 -1.82 13.64
CA ILE A 172 8.50 -1.00 12.66
C ILE A 172 7.47 -1.89 11.95
N MET A 173 6.20 -1.45 11.92
CA MET A 173 5.11 -2.17 11.26
C MET A 173 4.87 -1.67 9.84
N VAL A 174 5.03 -2.57 8.87
CA VAL A 174 4.81 -2.36 7.43
C VAL A 174 3.63 -3.19 6.98
N VAL A 175 2.68 -2.59 6.28
CA VAL A 175 1.46 -3.28 5.85
C VAL A 175 1.31 -3.22 4.33
N ASP A 176 1.22 -4.38 3.71
CA ASP A 176 0.75 -4.54 2.34
C ASP A 176 -0.79 -4.48 2.33
N GLY A 177 -1.33 -3.33 1.96
CA GLY A 177 -2.76 -3.06 1.84
C GLY A 177 -3.30 -3.21 0.43
N ALA A 178 -2.57 -3.87 -0.48
CA ALA A 178 -2.97 -3.96 -1.89
C ALA A 178 -4.35 -4.57 -2.10
N GLN A 179 -4.73 -5.54 -1.26
CA GLN A 179 -6.07 -6.15 -1.31
C GLN A 179 -7.05 -5.48 -0.33
N SER A 180 -6.62 -5.06 0.84
CA SER A 180 -7.55 -4.49 1.82
C SER A 180 -8.11 -3.12 1.41
N THR A 181 -7.28 -2.29 0.76
CA THR A 181 -7.68 -0.91 0.40
C THR A 181 -8.91 -0.82 -0.51
N PRO A 182 -9.12 -1.69 -1.52
CA PRO A 182 -10.34 -1.68 -2.32
C PRO A 182 -11.57 -2.26 -1.63
N HIS A 183 -11.40 -3.08 -0.57
CA HIS A 183 -12.45 -3.92 0.00
C HIS A 183 -12.99 -3.45 1.34
N MET A 184 -12.21 -2.68 2.10
CA MET A 184 -12.61 -2.23 3.44
C MET A 184 -12.12 -0.82 3.75
N LYS A 185 -12.73 -0.19 4.75
CA LYS A 185 -12.29 1.13 5.22
C LYS A 185 -10.91 1.03 5.88
N ILE A 186 -9.99 1.85 5.41
CA ILE A 186 -8.63 1.95 5.97
C ILE A 186 -8.51 3.19 6.85
N ASP A 187 -7.97 3.00 8.05
CA ASP A 187 -7.64 4.07 8.99
C ASP A 187 -6.24 3.82 9.56
N VAL A 188 -5.24 4.42 8.92
CA VAL A 188 -3.83 4.19 9.28
C VAL A 188 -3.48 4.69 10.67
N GLN A 189 -4.19 5.71 11.18
CA GLN A 189 -4.00 6.22 12.54
C GLN A 189 -4.55 5.24 13.58
N THR A 190 -5.77 4.69 13.35
CA THR A 190 -6.37 3.69 14.24
C THR A 190 -5.61 2.36 14.23
N LEU A 191 -5.08 1.95 13.07
CA LEU A 191 -4.20 0.78 12.93
C LEU A 191 -2.82 1.02 13.56
N ASP A 192 -2.41 2.29 13.71
CA ASP A 192 -1.12 2.77 14.21
C ASP A 192 0.08 2.21 13.41
N VAL A 193 -0.13 1.83 12.16
CA VAL A 193 0.93 1.29 11.28
C VAL A 193 1.96 2.36 10.95
N ASP A 194 3.21 1.94 10.76
CA ASP A 194 4.30 2.88 10.45
C ASP A 194 4.44 3.11 8.96
N PHE A 195 4.15 2.08 8.16
CA PHE A 195 4.03 2.14 6.70
C PHE A 195 2.81 1.36 6.22
N PHE A 196 2.13 1.89 5.20
CA PHE A 196 1.00 1.23 4.53
C PHE A 196 1.10 1.44 3.02
N THR A 197 0.86 0.40 2.23
CA THR A 197 1.07 0.46 0.78
C THR A 197 -0.13 -0.08 0.02
N PHE A 198 -0.46 0.53 -1.12
CA PHE A 198 -1.49 0.01 -2.01
C PHE A 198 -1.29 0.45 -3.46
N SER A 199 -2.03 -0.18 -4.37
CA SER A 199 -1.95 0.04 -5.82
C SER A 199 -3.28 0.51 -6.39
N GLY A 200 -3.25 1.55 -7.22
CA GLY A 200 -4.44 2.12 -7.84
C GLY A 200 -5.21 1.14 -8.72
N HIS A 201 -4.52 0.29 -9.47
CA HIS A 201 -5.15 -0.62 -10.43
C HIS A 201 -6.05 -1.69 -9.79
N LYS A 202 -5.97 -1.93 -8.49
CA LYS A 202 -6.81 -2.88 -7.76
C LYS A 202 -8.04 -2.22 -7.13
N MET A 203 -8.09 -0.89 -7.08
CA MET A 203 -9.15 -0.10 -6.48
C MET A 203 -9.85 0.82 -7.48
N ALA A 204 -10.20 0.30 -8.65
CA ALA A 204 -10.84 1.03 -9.75
C ALA A 204 -9.98 2.15 -10.37
N GLY A 205 -8.77 2.39 -9.89
CA GLY A 205 -7.84 3.42 -10.34
C GLY A 205 -6.94 2.98 -11.51
N PRO A 206 -6.12 3.88 -12.06
CA PRO A 206 -5.21 3.57 -13.18
C PRO A 206 -4.08 2.61 -12.77
N THR A 207 -3.46 1.98 -13.78
CA THR A 207 -2.19 1.28 -13.64
C THR A 207 -1.03 2.28 -13.49
N GLY A 208 0.11 1.83 -12.94
CA GLY A 208 1.31 2.65 -12.85
C GLY A 208 1.25 3.78 -11.82
N ILE A 209 0.28 3.71 -10.91
CA ILE A 209 0.15 4.57 -9.74
C ILE A 209 -0.19 3.75 -8.51
N GLY A 210 0.37 4.11 -7.39
CA GLY A 210 0.09 3.58 -6.07
C GLY A 210 0.55 4.55 -5.00
N VAL A 211 0.46 4.14 -3.77
CA VAL A 211 0.74 4.98 -2.61
C VAL A 211 1.61 4.24 -1.62
N LEU A 212 2.57 4.96 -1.06
CA LEU A 212 3.23 4.65 0.19
C LEU A 212 2.79 5.69 1.22
N TYR A 213 2.05 5.25 2.22
CA TYR A 213 1.90 5.99 3.49
C TYR A 213 3.09 5.64 4.39
N GLY A 214 3.66 6.64 5.04
CA GLY A 214 4.66 6.44 6.09
C GLY A 214 4.55 7.51 7.14
N LYS A 215 4.68 7.14 8.43
CA LYS A 215 4.76 8.14 9.50
C LYS A 215 5.90 9.11 9.23
N GLU A 216 5.65 10.41 9.36
CA GLU A 216 6.59 11.48 9.02
C GLU A 216 7.98 11.26 9.65
N LYS A 217 8.02 10.79 10.91
CA LYS A 217 9.29 10.50 11.63
C LYS A 217 10.21 9.50 10.90
N TYR A 218 9.64 8.52 10.21
CA TYR A 218 10.43 7.54 9.43
C TYR A 218 10.75 8.07 8.04
N LEU A 219 9.80 8.72 7.37
CA LEU A 219 10.04 9.33 6.07
C LEU A 219 11.14 10.40 6.11
N GLN A 220 11.28 11.13 7.22
CA GLN A 220 12.37 12.08 7.41
C GLN A 220 13.74 11.39 7.48
N GLN A 221 13.82 10.20 8.09
CA GLN A 221 15.06 9.41 8.22
C GLN A 221 15.45 8.72 6.92
N MET A 222 14.46 8.31 6.09
CA MET A 222 14.74 7.64 4.82
C MET A 222 15.52 8.54 3.88
N SER A 223 16.56 8.00 3.25
CA SER A 223 17.24 8.65 2.13
C SER A 223 16.31 8.72 0.92
N PRO A 224 16.43 9.76 0.04
CA PRO A 224 15.77 9.72 -1.26
C PRO A 224 16.18 8.48 -2.05
N LEU A 225 15.26 7.91 -2.82
CA LEU A 225 15.45 6.63 -3.50
C LEU A 225 15.74 6.78 -4.98
N GLU A 226 15.24 7.86 -5.55
CA GLU A 226 15.52 8.31 -6.89
C GLU A 226 16.05 9.74 -6.82
N PHE A 227 17.01 10.09 -7.68
CA PHE A 227 17.69 11.37 -7.66
C PHE A 227 17.50 12.07 -9.00
N GLY A 228 17.23 13.37 -8.98
CA GLY A 228 17.03 14.16 -10.20
C GLY A 228 16.44 15.53 -9.93
N GLY A 229 15.82 16.11 -10.94
CA GLY A 229 15.08 17.35 -10.79
C GLY A 229 13.84 17.16 -9.91
N GLU A 230 13.19 18.23 -9.55
CA GLU A 230 12.00 18.35 -8.68
C GLU A 230 12.26 18.12 -7.19
N MET A 231 12.98 17.06 -6.80
CA MET A 231 13.20 16.65 -5.41
C MET A 231 14.31 17.43 -4.69
N ILE A 232 15.10 18.21 -5.41
CA ILE A 232 16.23 18.99 -4.88
C ILE A 232 15.80 20.38 -4.38
N ASP A 233 16.49 20.89 -3.35
CA ASP A 233 16.41 22.26 -2.87
C ASP A 233 17.58 23.07 -3.44
N PHE A 234 18.81 22.74 -3.09
CA PHE A 234 20.03 23.34 -3.63
C PHE A 234 20.94 22.30 -4.26
N VAL A 235 21.63 22.68 -5.34
CA VAL A 235 22.63 21.86 -6.00
C VAL A 235 23.94 22.62 -6.13
N TYR A 236 25.00 21.99 -5.67
CA TYR A 236 26.39 22.45 -5.80
C TYR A 236 27.17 21.43 -6.64
N GLU A 237 28.40 21.75 -7.00
CA GLU A 237 29.22 20.86 -7.86
C GLU A 237 29.40 19.45 -7.27
N GLN A 238 29.53 19.32 -5.94
CA GLN A 238 29.81 18.05 -5.27
C GLN A 238 28.69 17.60 -4.31
N THR A 239 27.69 18.43 -4.04
CA THR A 239 26.64 18.15 -3.06
C THR A 239 25.29 18.69 -3.51
N ALA A 240 24.23 18.12 -2.95
CA ALA A 240 22.87 18.65 -3.10
C ALA A 240 22.10 18.51 -1.79
N SER A 241 21.10 19.35 -1.59
CA SER A 241 20.10 19.20 -0.55
C SER A 241 18.73 18.89 -1.14
N TRP A 242 17.90 18.30 -0.31
CA TRP A 242 16.60 17.80 -0.73
C TRP A 242 15.49 18.71 -0.22
N LYS A 243 14.39 18.78 -0.98
CA LYS A 243 13.16 19.43 -0.53
C LYS A 243 12.59 18.70 0.72
N GLU A 244 11.66 19.35 1.40
CA GLU A 244 10.88 18.74 2.47
C GLU A 244 9.94 17.63 1.94
N LEU A 245 9.34 16.88 2.85
CA LEU A 245 8.30 15.89 2.54
C LEU A 245 7.04 16.58 1.97
N PRO A 246 6.37 15.95 1.02
CA PRO A 246 6.67 14.64 0.40
C PRO A 246 7.65 14.74 -0.78
N TRP A 247 7.97 15.94 -1.25
CA TRP A 247 8.65 16.23 -2.52
C TRP A 247 10.09 15.70 -2.61
N LYS A 248 10.76 15.44 -1.48
CA LYS A 248 12.08 14.78 -1.50
C LYS A 248 12.07 13.37 -2.12
N PHE A 249 10.89 12.75 -2.26
CA PHE A 249 10.71 11.44 -2.89
C PHE A 249 10.14 11.51 -4.31
N GLU A 250 9.95 12.71 -4.86
CA GLU A 250 9.36 12.92 -6.18
C GLU A 250 10.43 13.44 -7.17
N ALA A 251 11.32 12.53 -7.59
CA ALA A 251 12.34 12.84 -8.58
C ALA A 251 11.76 12.82 -10.01
N GLY A 252 12.03 13.88 -10.77
CA GLY A 252 11.54 14.04 -12.14
C GLY A 252 10.07 14.42 -12.21
N THR A 253 9.52 14.44 -13.43
CA THR A 253 8.10 14.75 -13.65
C THR A 253 7.22 13.61 -13.13
N PRO A 254 6.32 13.84 -12.15
CA PRO A 254 5.52 12.77 -11.56
C PRO A 254 4.40 12.28 -12.49
N ASN A 255 3.79 11.16 -12.13
CA ASN A 255 2.62 10.62 -12.83
C ASN A 255 1.34 11.39 -12.44
N MET A 256 1.17 12.61 -12.95
CA MET A 256 0.05 13.50 -12.63
C MET A 256 -1.29 12.89 -13.03
N ALA A 257 -1.39 12.39 -14.26
CA ALA A 257 -2.62 11.77 -14.74
C ALA A 257 -3.02 10.55 -13.93
N GLY A 258 -2.02 9.75 -13.50
CA GLY A 258 -2.24 8.60 -12.62
C GLY A 258 -2.74 9.02 -11.23
N ALA A 259 -2.15 10.04 -10.62
CA ALA A 259 -2.56 10.54 -9.30
C ALA A 259 -3.97 11.14 -9.34
N ILE A 260 -4.27 11.97 -10.34
CA ILE A 260 -5.60 12.58 -10.54
C ILE A 260 -6.65 11.48 -10.82
N GLY A 261 -6.30 10.49 -11.65
CA GLY A 261 -7.18 9.34 -11.91
C GLY A 261 -7.40 8.45 -10.67
N LEU A 262 -6.39 8.33 -9.80
CA LEU A 262 -6.53 7.61 -8.53
C LEU A 262 -7.46 8.35 -7.56
N ALA A 263 -7.39 9.68 -7.50
CA ALA A 263 -8.33 10.48 -6.71
C ALA A 263 -9.77 10.31 -7.22
N ALA A 264 -9.98 10.29 -8.53
CA ALA A 264 -11.30 10.01 -9.10
C ALA A 264 -11.82 8.61 -8.76
N ALA A 265 -10.92 7.63 -8.62
CA ALA A 265 -11.28 6.29 -8.14
C ALA A 265 -11.68 6.31 -6.66
N VAL A 266 -10.99 7.06 -5.82
CA VAL A 266 -11.35 7.27 -4.41
C VAL A 266 -12.73 7.90 -4.31
N ASP A 267 -12.99 8.99 -5.04
CA ASP A 267 -14.30 9.66 -5.06
C ASP A 267 -15.43 8.69 -5.49
N TYR A 268 -15.13 7.80 -6.45
CA TYR A 268 -16.07 6.77 -6.89
C TYR A 268 -16.38 5.75 -5.79
N LEU A 269 -15.35 5.25 -5.08
CA LEU A 269 -15.51 4.28 -3.99
C LEU A 269 -16.20 4.91 -2.78
N GLU A 270 -15.83 6.14 -2.39
CA GLU A 270 -16.46 6.87 -1.28
C GLU A 270 -17.93 7.17 -1.56
N LYS A 271 -18.30 7.44 -2.82
CA LYS A 271 -19.70 7.66 -3.22
C LYS A 271 -20.55 6.39 -3.06
N ILE A 272 -19.98 5.20 -3.25
CA ILE A 272 -20.64 3.92 -2.95
C ILE A 272 -20.67 3.72 -1.43
N GLY A 273 -19.57 4.04 -0.76
CA GLY A 273 -19.32 3.83 0.65
C GLY A 273 -18.55 2.54 0.91
N MET A 274 -17.40 2.65 1.58
CA MET A 274 -16.55 1.49 1.86
C MET A 274 -17.25 0.44 2.73
N ASP A 275 -18.05 0.88 3.71
CA ASP A 275 -18.84 -0.03 4.54
C ASP A 275 -19.90 -0.80 3.73
N ALA A 276 -20.48 -0.17 2.69
CA ALA A 276 -21.43 -0.82 1.80
C ALA A 276 -20.73 -1.82 0.86
N ILE A 277 -19.53 -1.52 0.40
CA ILE A 277 -18.70 -2.44 -0.40
C ILE A 277 -18.36 -3.68 0.43
N GLU A 278 -17.82 -3.51 1.62
CA GLU A 278 -17.48 -4.61 2.54
C GLU A 278 -18.70 -5.47 2.88
N ALA A 279 -19.83 -4.85 3.21
CA ALA A 279 -21.06 -5.58 3.50
C ALA A 279 -21.57 -6.41 2.31
N HIS A 280 -21.53 -5.85 1.09
CA HIS A 280 -21.91 -6.56 -0.12
C HIS A 280 -20.99 -7.75 -0.43
N GLU A 281 -19.69 -7.59 -0.26
CA GLU A 281 -18.73 -8.69 -0.43
C GLU A 281 -18.96 -9.81 0.60
N GLN A 282 -19.23 -9.46 1.86
CA GLN A 282 -19.59 -10.44 2.89
C GLN A 282 -20.89 -11.20 2.55
N GLU A 283 -21.88 -10.53 1.97
CA GLU A 283 -23.09 -11.17 1.46
C GLU A 283 -22.76 -12.17 0.34
N LEU A 284 -21.94 -11.79 -0.64
CA LEU A 284 -21.51 -12.65 -1.74
C LEU A 284 -20.72 -13.86 -1.23
N ILE A 285 -19.80 -13.68 -0.30
CA ILE A 285 -19.01 -14.78 0.30
C ILE A 285 -19.95 -15.74 1.03
N SER A 286 -20.85 -15.22 1.85
CA SER A 286 -21.83 -16.02 2.61
C SER A 286 -22.74 -16.83 1.68
N TYR A 287 -23.02 -16.30 0.50
CA TYR A 287 -23.82 -17.00 -0.50
C TYR A 287 -23.02 -18.07 -1.27
N VAL A 288 -21.81 -17.75 -1.70
CA VAL A 288 -21.03 -18.61 -2.61
C VAL A 288 -20.24 -19.69 -1.88
N TYR A 289 -19.71 -19.40 -0.71
CA TYR A 289 -18.78 -20.29 0.00
C TYR A 289 -19.41 -21.67 0.33
N PRO A 290 -20.62 -21.75 0.91
CA PRO A 290 -21.24 -23.05 1.19
C PRO A 290 -21.54 -23.87 -0.09
N LYS A 291 -21.82 -23.18 -1.20
CA LYS A 291 -22.06 -23.84 -2.50
C LYS A 291 -20.78 -24.43 -3.07
N LEU A 292 -19.66 -23.74 -2.93
CA LEU A 292 -18.35 -24.25 -3.32
C LEU A 292 -17.94 -25.43 -2.44
N GLN A 293 -18.17 -25.36 -1.13
CA GLN A 293 -17.89 -26.48 -0.20
C GLN A 293 -18.68 -27.75 -0.53
N ALA A 294 -19.88 -27.62 -1.12
CA ALA A 294 -20.72 -28.75 -1.49
C ALA A 294 -20.27 -29.45 -2.79
N ILE A 295 -19.28 -28.91 -3.51
CA ILE A 295 -18.76 -29.52 -4.74
C ILE A 295 -17.77 -30.63 -4.35
N GLU A 296 -18.10 -31.87 -4.72
CA GLU A 296 -17.24 -33.02 -4.47
C GLU A 296 -15.88 -32.86 -5.16
N GLY A 297 -14.81 -33.13 -4.42
CA GLY A 297 -13.44 -33.02 -4.93
C GLY A 297 -12.86 -31.60 -4.94
N LEU A 298 -13.62 -30.56 -4.56
CA LEU A 298 -13.13 -29.19 -4.44
C LEU A 298 -12.54 -28.96 -3.04
N THR A 299 -11.33 -28.43 -3.00
CA THR A 299 -10.68 -27.99 -1.76
C THR A 299 -10.58 -26.46 -1.75
N ILE A 300 -11.14 -25.81 -0.71
CA ILE A 300 -11.05 -24.36 -0.52
C ILE A 300 -9.97 -24.08 0.52
N TYR A 301 -8.99 -23.28 0.12
CA TYR A 301 -7.91 -22.84 1.02
C TYR A 301 -8.30 -21.56 1.79
N GLY A 302 -7.56 -21.27 2.87
CA GLY A 302 -7.80 -20.14 3.76
C GLY A 302 -8.74 -20.49 4.91
N SER A 303 -9.05 -19.49 5.76
CA SER A 303 -9.88 -19.68 6.94
C SER A 303 -11.29 -20.15 6.59
N GLN A 304 -11.82 -21.11 7.35
CA GLN A 304 -13.23 -21.51 7.26
C GLN A 304 -14.16 -20.53 8.00
N ASN A 305 -13.61 -19.64 8.81
CA ASN A 305 -14.37 -18.57 9.46
C ASN A 305 -14.62 -17.45 8.46
N LEU A 306 -15.85 -17.31 7.98
CA LEU A 306 -16.22 -16.30 6.98
C LEU A 306 -16.02 -14.86 7.47
N ALA A 307 -16.07 -14.61 8.79
CA ALA A 307 -15.77 -13.29 9.35
C ALA A 307 -14.29 -12.86 9.18
N GLN A 308 -13.40 -13.78 8.83
CA GLN A 308 -12.00 -13.51 8.53
C GLN A 308 -11.70 -13.50 7.03
N ARG A 309 -12.73 -13.58 6.18
CA ARG A 309 -12.57 -13.60 4.72
C ARG A 309 -13.01 -12.29 4.10
N SER A 310 -12.30 -11.90 3.05
CA SER A 310 -12.65 -10.82 2.14
C SER A 310 -13.25 -11.35 0.84
N GLY A 311 -13.57 -10.46 -0.09
CA GLY A 311 -14.06 -10.79 -1.44
C GLY A 311 -13.00 -11.39 -2.40
N VAL A 312 -11.80 -11.66 -1.91
CA VAL A 312 -10.69 -12.26 -2.68
C VAL A 312 -10.86 -13.76 -2.85
#